data_dd191565063acf7851a8eb08fac19b56
#
_entry.id   dd191565063acf7851a8eb08fac19b56
#
_cell.length_a   1.000
_cell.length_b   1.000
_cell.length_c   1.000
_cell.angle_alpha   90.00
_cell.angle_beta   90.00
_cell.angle_gamma   90.00
#
_symmetry.space_group_name_H-M   'P 1'
#
loop_
_entity.id
_entity.type
_entity.pdbx_description
1 polymer ?
#
loop_
_entity_poly.entity_id
_entity_poly.type
_entity_poly.pdbx_seq_one_letter_code
_entity_poly.pdbx_strand_id
1 'polypeptide(L)'
;MRIVSVLNYKGGVGKTTLSACIGQALALTGFRVLEIDNDPQHNLSYMLGASVAKPTIRDVYQAGTIGTAGHVMLEAIRKTSVANLTVVPSSHELSVWDIRDPFRLQKCFEYLKLDQFYDFLIIDNSPGMDIIQESAIHASQEIFVPTELSQFALNGIIDMQEILTRRFRNECPITKIIPNFYRNIKSQDSFLLTLEETFPGKVTKTAIPFDSVFDTLAKEEKILFIHRLSSKAAAYYLKLMHELFDLEEEKTWAKVIDKRKEQLGNEARGRLLKMRLESKKDDVGIAEHPPFTVDKSKVI
;
A
#
# COMPACT_ATOMS: atom_id res chain seq x y z
N MET A 1 -12.19 8.02 8.54
CA MET A 1 -11.27 7.19 7.72
C MET A 1 -11.27 7.70 6.29
N ARG A 2 -10.11 7.91 5.69
CA ARG A 2 -9.95 8.29 4.28
C ARG A 2 -9.62 7.04 3.46
N ILE A 3 -10.37 6.78 2.39
CA ILE A 3 -10.24 5.56 1.58
C ILE A 3 -9.77 5.95 0.18
N VAL A 4 -8.62 5.43 -0.22
CA VAL A 4 -7.94 5.74 -1.49
C VAL A 4 -7.76 4.46 -2.30
N SER A 5 -8.18 4.45 -3.56
CA SER A 5 -7.80 3.44 -4.55
C SER A 5 -6.60 3.91 -5.35
N VAL A 6 -5.56 3.09 -5.43
CA VAL A 6 -4.45 3.30 -6.36
C VAL A 6 -4.76 2.54 -7.64
N LEU A 7 -5.00 3.26 -8.73
CA LEU A 7 -5.55 2.69 -9.96
C LEU A 7 -4.86 3.22 -11.22
N ASN A 8 -4.61 2.37 -12.18
CA ASN A 8 -4.24 2.69 -13.55
C ASN A 8 -4.44 1.47 -14.44
N TYR A 9 -4.94 1.66 -15.67
CA TYR A 9 -5.09 0.60 -16.68
C TYR A 9 -3.77 -0.09 -17.01
N LYS A 10 -2.68 0.68 -17.04
CA LYS A 10 -1.38 0.18 -17.43
C LYS A 10 -0.72 -0.59 -16.29
N GLY A 11 -0.14 -1.76 -16.65
CA GLY A 11 0.76 -2.49 -15.75
C GLY A 11 2.13 -1.80 -15.63
N GLY A 12 2.83 -2.02 -14.52
CA GLY A 12 4.20 -1.58 -14.34
C GLY A 12 4.39 -0.07 -14.10
N VAL A 13 3.33 0.71 -13.88
CA VAL A 13 3.42 2.16 -13.60
C VAL A 13 3.73 2.52 -12.15
N GLY A 14 3.89 1.51 -11.29
CA GLY A 14 4.26 1.69 -9.88
C GLY A 14 3.09 1.79 -8.91
N LYS A 15 1.91 1.23 -9.21
CA LYS A 15 0.74 1.20 -8.31
C LYS A 15 1.11 0.61 -6.95
N THR A 16 1.55 -0.63 -6.93
CA THR A 16 1.92 -1.36 -5.70
C THR A 16 3.03 -0.66 -4.91
N THR A 17 4.04 -0.13 -5.60
CA THR A 17 5.10 0.63 -4.95
C THR A 17 4.56 1.90 -4.29
N LEU A 18 3.67 2.61 -4.98
CA LEU A 18 3.02 3.81 -4.43
C LEU A 18 2.17 3.45 -3.21
N SER A 19 1.31 2.42 -3.31
CA SER A 19 0.48 1.95 -2.21
C SER A 19 1.33 1.63 -0.98
N ALA A 20 2.32 0.74 -1.12
CA ALA A 20 3.21 0.35 -0.05
C ALA A 20 3.97 1.54 0.58
N CYS A 21 4.49 2.47 -0.23
CA CYS A 21 5.20 3.64 0.30
C CYS A 21 4.27 4.60 1.06
N ILE A 22 3.06 4.81 0.56
CA ILE A 22 2.06 5.65 1.24
C ILE A 22 1.69 5.04 2.59
N GLY A 23 1.30 3.77 2.61
CA GLY A 23 0.89 3.11 3.85
C GLY A 23 2.00 3.06 4.89
N GLN A 24 3.23 2.75 4.46
CA GLN A 24 4.41 2.78 5.34
C GLN A 24 4.64 4.17 5.95
N ALA A 25 4.61 5.22 5.13
CA ALA A 25 4.85 6.57 5.60
C ALA A 25 3.76 7.01 6.60
N LEU A 26 2.49 6.82 6.28
CA LEU A 26 1.37 7.14 7.15
C LEU A 26 1.46 6.38 8.50
N ALA A 27 1.75 5.09 8.45
CA ALA A 27 1.87 4.28 9.66
C ALA A 27 3.06 4.68 10.54
N LEU A 28 4.21 5.00 9.93
CA LEU A 28 5.41 5.45 10.65
C LEU A 28 5.21 6.80 11.32
N THR A 29 4.30 7.63 10.83
CA THR A 29 3.93 8.90 11.45
C THR A 29 2.83 8.77 12.50
N GLY A 30 2.32 7.56 12.72
CA GLY A 30 1.42 7.25 13.82
C GLY A 30 -0.03 7.02 13.42
N PHE A 31 -0.39 7.17 12.14
CA PHE A 31 -1.74 6.84 11.68
C PHE A 31 -1.95 5.31 11.64
N ARG A 32 -3.19 4.90 11.90
CA ARG A 32 -3.62 3.51 11.78
C ARG A 32 -4.01 3.25 10.33
N VAL A 33 -3.30 2.36 9.66
CA VAL A 33 -3.45 2.13 8.22
C VAL A 33 -3.81 0.68 7.94
N LEU A 34 -4.84 0.49 7.11
CA LEU A 34 -5.15 -0.79 6.49
C LEU A 34 -4.86 -0.68 5.00
N GLU A 35 -4.04 -1.58 4.48
CA GLU A 35 -3.90 -1.79 3.04
C GLU A 35 -4.67 -3.02 2.59
N ILE A 36 -5.23 -2.96 1.39
CA ILE A 36 -5.89 -4.11 0.75
C ILE A 36 -5.17 -4.38 -0.55
N ASP A 37 -4.63 -5.58 -0.65
CA ASP A 37 -4.07 -6.09 -1.89
C ASP A 37 -5.20 -6.67 -2.74
N ASN A 38 -5.56 -5.95 -3.80
CA ASN A 38 -6.65 -6.30 -4.72
C ASN A 38 -6.12 -6.71 -6.11
N ASP A 39 -4.89 -7.25 -6.14
CA ASP A 39 -4.24 -7.74 -7.34
C ASP A 39 -3.99 -9.26 -7.21
N PRO A 40 -4.42 -10.10 -8.18
CA PRO A 40 -4.07 -11.53 -8.20
C PRO A 40 -2.57 -11.81 -8.12
N GLN A 41 -1.72 -10.87 -8.51
CA GLN A 41 -0.26 -11.01 -8.39
C GLN A 41 0.25 -10.87 -6.95
N HIS A 42 -0.58 -10.40 -6.00
CA HIS A 42 -0.32 -10.21 -4.57
C HIS A 42 1.04 -9.55 -4.24
N ASN A 43 1.50 -8.65 -5.11
CA ASN A 43 2.78 -7.97 -4.95
C ASN A 43 2.84 -7.07 -3.71
N LEU A 44 1.73 -6.42 -3.33
CA LEU A 44 1.66 -5.62 -2.11
C LEU A 44 1.84 -6.49 -0.88
N SER A 45 1.15 -7.64 -0.83
CA SER A 45 1.28 -8.61 0.26
C SER A 45 2.73 -9.04 0.44
N TYR A 46 3.40 -9.36 -0.67
CA TYR A 46 4.80 -9.75 -0.67
C TYR A 46 5.72 -8.60 -0.18
N MET A 47 5.54 -7.38 -0.71
CA MET A 47 6.35 -6.22 -0.31
C MET A 47 6.20 -5.87 1.17
N LEU A 48 5.05 -6.17 1.78
CA LEU A 48 4.79 -5.91 3.20
C LEU A 48 5.15 -7.09 4.11
N GLY A 49 5.69 -8.18 3.53
CA GLY A 49 6.07 -9.39 4.26
C GLY A 49 4.85 -10.13 4.86
N ALA A 50 3.68 -9.99 4.24
CA ALA A 50 2.46 -10.60 4.73
C ALA A 50 2.27 -12.02 4.18
N SER A 51 1.81 -12.94 5.04
CA SER A 51 1.43 -14.28 4.60
C SER A 51 0.20 -14.22 3.69
N VAL A 52 0.28 -14.89 2.55
CA VAL A 52 -0.84 -15.09 1.60
C VAL A 52 -1.67 -16.36 1.89
N ALA A 53 -1.47 -16.97 3.06
CA ALA A 53 -2.32 -18.07 3.50
C ALA A 53 -3.76 -17.58 3.71
N LYS A 54 -4.73 -18.45 3.45
CA LYS A 54 -6.15 -18.15 3.66
C LYS A 54 -6.47 -17.82 5.13
N PRO A 55 -7.47 -16.94 5.36
CA PRO A 55 -8.26 -16.24 4.36
C PRO A 55 -7.52 -15.05 3.71
N THR A 56 -7.91 -14.71 2.49
CA THR A 56 -7.42 -13.60 1.68
C THR A 56 -8.59 -12.72 1.22
N ILE A 57 -8.33 -11.67 0.46
CA ILE A 57 -9.39 -10.82 -0.13
C ILE A 57 -10.35 -11.62 -1.02
N ARG A 58 -9.87 -12.67 -1.69
CA ARG A 58 -10.73 -13.58 -2.48
C ARG A 58 -11.81 -14.22 -1.61
N ASP A 59 -11.46 -14.72 -0.43
CA ASP A 59 -12.41 -15.39 0.47
C ASP A 59 -13.47 -14.39 0.98
N VAL A 60 -13.12 -13.11 1.13
CA VAL A 60 -14.06 -12.02 1.43
C VAL A 60 -15.07 -11.82 0.28
N TYR A 61 -14.60 -11.81 -0.96
CA TYR A 61 -15.47 -11.67 -2.13
C TYR A 61 -16.43 -12.86 -2.29
N GLN A 62 -15.97 -14.07 -2.04
CA GLN A 62 -16.75 -15.31 -2.17
C GLN A 62 -17.77 -15.53 -1.05
N ALA A 63 -17.62 -14.85 0.08
CA ALA A 63 -18.50 -15.05 1.24
C ALA A 63 -19.98 -14.82 0.89
N GLY A 64 -20.86 -15.69 1.38
CA GLY A 64 -22.26 -15.68 1.02
C GLY A 64 -23.03 -14.46 1.53
N THR A 65 -22.76 -14.03 2.77
CA THR A 65 -23.44 -12.87 3.42
C THR A 65 -22.44 -11.79 3.79
N ILE A 66 -22.92 -10.58 4.06
CA ILE A 66 -22.06 -9.49 4.53
C ILE A 66 -21.47 -9.79 5.92
N GLY A 67 -22.25 -10.40 6.81
CA GLY A 67 -21.75 -10.81 8.12
C GLY A 67 -20.61 -11.83 8.03
N THR A 68 -20.77 -12.84 7.15
CA THR A 68 -19.69 -13.81 6.88
C THR A 68 -18.49 -13.14 6.24
N ALA A 69 -18.71 -12.25 5.24
CA ALA A 69 -17.63 -11.52 4.59
C ALA A 69 -16.84 -10.64 5.56
N GLY A 70 -17.55 -9.96 6.48
CA GLY A 70 -16.92 -9.17 7.53
C GLY A 70 -16.07 -10.02 8.47
N HIS A 71 -16.58 -11.17 8.90
CA HIS A 71 -15.80 -12.08 9.75
C HIS A 71 -14.53 -12.60 9.03
N VAL A 72 -14.67 -13.04 7.79
CA VAL A 72 -13.55 -13.46 6.95
C VAL A 72 -12.54 -12.33 6.74
N MET A 73 -13.00 -11.08 6.55
CA MET A 73 -12.11 -9.92 6.42
C MET A 73 -11.30 -9.69 7.70
N LEU A 74 -11.91 -9.76 8.88
CA LEU A 74 -11.17 -9.63 10.15
C LEU A 74 -10.11 -10.73 10.30
N GLU A 75 -10.43 -11.95 9.93
CA GLU A 75 -9.46 -13.05 9.94
C GLU A 75 -8.37 -12.90 8.87
N ALA A 76 -8.66 -12.21 7.77
CA ALA A 76 -7.71 -11.96 6.68
C ALA A 76 -6.71 -10.84 7.01
N ILE A 77 -6.98 -9.97 7.97
CA ILE A 77 -6.06 -8.88 8.32
C ILE A 77 -4.76 -9.45 8.89
N ARG A 78 -3.64 -9.05 8.32
CA ARG A 78 -2.28 -9.44 8.74
C ARG A 78 -1.51 -8.24 9.27
N LYS A 79 -0.73 -8.45 10.31
CA LYS A 79 0.28 -7.49 10.77
C LYS A 79 1.44 -7.47 9.78
N THR A 80 2.00 -6.30 9.59
CA THR A 80 3.24 -6.12 8.84
C THR A 80 4.41 -5.88 9.78
N SER A 81 5.61 -5.75 9.24
CA SER A 81 6.79 -5.35 10.02
C SER A 81 6.75 -3.88 10.44
N VAL A 82 5.81 -3.09 9.94
CA VAL A 82 5.61 -1.67 10.29
C VAL A 82 4.49 -1.59 11.32
N ALA A 83 4.78 -1.00 12.49
CA ALA A 83 3.74 -0.72 13.48
C ALA A 83 2.65 0.18 12.89
N ASN A 84 1.39 -0.05 13.27
CA ASN A 84 0.20 0.65 12.78
C ASN A 84 -0.14 0.39 11.29
N LEU A 85 0.57 -0.49 10.59
CA LEU A 85 0.25 -0.92 9.23
C LEU A 85 -0.19 -2.37 9.26
N THR A 86 -1.39 -2.62 8.75
CA THR A 86 -1.94 -3.95 8.53
C THR A 86 -2.33 -4.11 7.06
N VAL A 87 -2.46 -5.34 6.59
CA VAL A 87 -2.85 -5.63 5.21
C VAL A 87 -3.80 -6.81 5.15
N VAL A 88 -4.79 -6.73 4.25
CA VAL A 88 -5.56 -7.88 3.77
C VAL A 88 -4.86 -8.38 2.52
N PRO A 89 -4.28 -9.61 2.54
CA PRO A 89 -3.51 -10.12 1.41
C PRO A 89 -4.40 -10.60 0.28
N SER A 90 -3.83 -10.62 -0.93
CA SER A 90 -4.43 -11.26 -2.10
C SER A 90 -3.91 -12.68 -2.31
N SER A 91 -4.38 -13.34 -3.37
CA SER A 91 -3.87 -14.63 -3.82
C SER A 91 -3.95 -14.78 -5.34
N HIS A 92 -3.12 -15.64 -5.92
CA HIS A 92 -3.18 -15.96 -7.36
C HIS A 92 -4.53 -16.52 -7.82
N GLU A 93 -5.34 -17.01 -6.90
CA GLU A 93 -6.66 -17.56 -7.22
C GLU A 93 -7.72 -16.48 -7.39
N LEU A 94 -7.46 -15.22 -7.03
CA LEU A 94 -8.42 -14.12 -7.20
C LEU A 94 -8.75 -13.92 -8.67
N SER A 95 -10.03 -13.92 -9.00
CA SER A 95 -10.54 -13.73 -10.34
C SER A 95 -11.82 -12.91 -10.37
N VAL A 96 -12.18 -12.41 -11.54
CA VAL A 96 -13.45 -11.69 -11.75
C VAL A 96 -14.68 -12.52 -11.38
N TRP A 97 -14.60 -13.84 -11.45
CA TRP A 97 -15.69 -14.76 -11.12
C TRP A 97 -15.96 -14.90 -9.62
N ASP A 98 -15.03 -14.46 -8.78
CA ASP A 98 -15.18 -14.49 -7.33
C ASP A 98 -16.09 -13.36 -6.83
N ILE A 99 -16.26 -12.30 -7.64
CA ILE A 99 -16.99 -11.09 -7.25
C ILE A 99 -18.41 -11.13 -7.85
N ARG A 100 -19.39 -11.35 -6.98
CA ARG A 100 -20.82 -11.36 -7.37
C ARG A 100 -21.50 -10.02 -7.08
N ASP A 101 -20.94 -9.24 -6.19
CA ASP A 101 -21.47 -7.96 -5.74
C ASP A 101 -20.33 -6.91 -5.75
N PRO A 102 -20.35 -5.94 -6.68
CA PRO A 102 -19.31 -4.92 -6.76
C PRO A 102 -19.26 -4.01 -5.53
N PHE A 103 -20.31 -3.97 -4.72
CA PHE A 103 -20.35 -3.20 -3.47
C PHE A 103 -19.84 -4.01 -2.26
N ARG A 104 -19.26 -5.18 -2.48
CA ARG A 104 -18.85 -6.09 -1.40
C ARG A 104 -17.87 -5.44 -0.41
N LEU A 105 -16.84 -4.78 -0.90
CA LEU A 105 -15.85 -4.13 -0.03
C LEU A 105 -16.48 -2.98 0.76
N GLN A 106 -17.21 -2.10 0.09
CA GLN A 106 -17.91 -0.99 0.73
C GLN A 106 -18.81 -1.49 1.88
N LYS A 107 -19.67 -2.46 1.60
CA LYS A 107 -20.56 -3.03 2.61
C LYS A 107 -19.82 -3.70 3.76
N CYS A 108 -18.68 -4.36 3.50
CA CYS A 108 -17.84 -4.92 4.55
C CYS A 108 -17.23 -3.82 5.44
N PHE A 109 -16.72 -2.73 4.86
CA PHE A 109 -16.13 -1.63 5.62
C PHE A 109 -17.17 -0.96 6.53
N GLU A 110 -18.38 -0.73 6.01
CA GLU A 110 -19.51 -0.18 6.75
C GLU A 110 -19.97 -1.13 7.88
N TYR A 111 -20.13 -2.42 7.57
CA TYR A 111 -20.54 -3.44 8.55
C TYR A 111 -19.56 -3.56 9.71
N LEU A 112 -18.27 -3.55 9.42
CA LEU A 112 -17.20 -3.65 10.42
C LEU A 112 -16.90 -2.33 11.11
N LYS A 113 -17.47 -1.20 10.64
CA LYS A 113 -17.17 0.15 11.14
C LYS A 113 -15.66 0.41 11.18
N LEU A 114 -14.97 0.12 10.07
CA LEU A 114 -13.50 0.22 10.01
C LEU A 114 -12.98 1.64 10.30
N ASP A 115 -13.81 2.66 10.11
CA ASP A 115 -13.53 4.05 10.44
C ASP A 115 -13.23 4.29 11.93
N GLN A 116 -13.68 3.41 12.82
CA GLN A 116 -13.35 3.47 14.25
C GLN A 116 -11.95 2.92 14.56
N PHE A 117 -11.39 2.10 13.66
CA PHE A 117 -10.13 1.39 13.87
C PHE A 117 -8.98 1.92 13.02
N TYR A 118 -9.29 2.50 11.85
CA TYR A 118 -8.30 2.98 10.89
C TYR A 118 -8.53 4.44 10.52
N ASP A 119 -7.44 5.16 10.32
CA ASP A 119 -7.45 6.55 9.85
C ASP A 119 -7.39 6.60 8.32
N PHE A 120 -6.66 5.64 7.73
CA PHE A 120 -6.51 5.48 6.27
C PHE A 120 -6.74 4.03 5.85
N LEU A 121 -7.34 3.88 4.67
CA LEU A 121 -7.45 2.60 3.96
C LEU A 121 -6.98 2.82 2.53
N ILE A 122 -6.04 1.99 2.06
CA ILE A 122 -5.45 2.07 0.73
C ILE A 122 -5.73 0.76 0.00
N ILE A 123 -6.29 0.84 -1.20
CA ILE A 123 -6.57 -0.33 -2.04
C ILE A 123 -5.61 -0.32 -3.22
N ASP A 124 -4.70 -1.29 -3.26
CA ASP A 124 -3.82 -1.54 -4.40
C ASP A 124 -4.52 -2.43 -5.41
N ASN A 125 -4.63 -1.97 -6.65
CA ASN A 125 -5.41 -2.67 -7.67
C ASN A 125 -4.53 -3.23 -8.78
N SER A 126 -4.96 -4.38 -9.33
CA SER A 126 -4.44 -4.88 -10.60
C SER A 126 -4.67 -3.88 -11.75
N PRO A 127 -3.92 -4.00 -12.85
CA PRO A 127 -4.20 -3.25 -14.07
C PRO A 127 -5.58 -3.61 -14.63
N GLY A 128 -6.27 -2.64 -15.22
CA GLY A 128 -7.58 -2.87 -15.85
C GLY A 128 -8.70 -2.05 -15.26
N MET A 129 -9.94 -2.40 -15.64
CA MET A 129 -11.19 -1.80 -15.17
C MET A 129 -12.31 -2.84 -15.29
N ASP A 130 -12.13 -3.97 -14.64
CA ASP A 130 -13.14 -5.01 -14.50
C ASP A 130 -13.84 -4.92 -13.13
N ILE A 131 -14.57 -5.94 -12.75
CA ILE A 131 -15.35 -5.96 -11.50
C ILE A 131 -14.44 -5.91 -10.24
N ILE A 132 -13.17 -6.30 -10.35
CA ILE A 132 -12.21 -6.22 -9.23
C ILE A 132 -11.96 -4.75 -8.90
N GLN A 133 -11.62 -3.92 -9.91
CA GLN A 133 -11.41 -2.48 -9.74
C GLN A 133 -12.72 -1.76 -9.45
N GLU A 134 -13.83 -2.19 -10.05
CA GLU A 134 -15.16 -1.65 -9.75
C GLU A 134 -15.49 -1.76 -8.26
N SER A 135 -15.20 -2.90 -7.64
CA SER A 135 -15.41 -3.07 -6.19
C SER A 135 -14.54 -2.14 -5.34
N ALA A 136 -13.32 -1.89 -5.76
CA ALA A 136 -12.43 -0.94 -5.10
C ALA A 136 -12.93 0.51 -5.27
N ILE A 137 -13.41 0.89 -6.48
CA ILE A 137 -13.96 2.22 -6.77
C ILE A 137 -15.17 2.50 -5.88
N HIS A 138 -16.14 1.59 -5.79
CA HIS A 138 -17.32 1.76 -4.93
C HIS A 138 -16.97 1.88 -3.45
N ALA A 139 -15.88 1.27 -3.01
CA ALA A 139 -15.43 1.33 -1.63
C ALA A 139 -14.62 2.59 -1.30
N SER A 140 -14.17 3.34 -2.30
CA SER A 140 -13.23 4.44 -2.15
C SER A 140 -13.88 5.82 -2.28
N GLN A 141 -13.22 6.83 -1.74
CA GLN A 141 -13.62 8.23 -1.84
C GLN A 141 -12.86 8.96 -2.95
N GLU A 142 -11.68 8.44 -3.30
CA GLU A 142 -10.78 9.08 -4.27
C GLU A 142 -9.84 8.07 -4.92
N ILE A 143 -9.36 8.45 -6.11
CA ILE A 143 -8.43 7.65 -6.89
C ILE A 143 -7.12 8.40 -7.05
N PHE A 144 -6.01 7.71 -6.74
CA PHE A 144 -4.65 8.13 -7.04
C PHE A 144 -4.15 7.35 -8.25
N VAL A 145 -3.62 8.06 -9.24
CA VAL A 145 -3.20 7.49 -10.52
C VAL A 145 -1.68 7.69 -10.70
N PRO A 146 -0.83 6.73 -10.31
CA PRO A 146 0.57 6.77 -10.71
C PRO A 146 0.67 6.54 -12.21
N THR A 147 1.49 7.33 -12.89
CA THR A 147 1.61 7.27 -14.36
C THR A 147 3.02 7.53 -14.83
N GLU A 148 3.43 6.84 -15.90
CA GLU A 148 4.61 7.25 -16.65
C GLU A 148 4.27 8.48 -17.53
N LEU A 149 5.30 9.19 -17.98
CA LEU A 149 5.17 10.38 -18.81
C LEU A 149 5.26 10.01 -20.29
N SER A 150 4.14 9.58 -20.88
CA SER A 150 4.03 9.20 -22.28
C SER A 150 2.64 9.50 -22.85
N GLN A 151 2.52 9.63 -24.18
CA GLN A 151 1.25 9.86 -24.84
C GLN A 151 0.23 8.75 -24.56
N PHE A 152 0.68 7.48 -24.55
CA PHE A 152 -0.18 6.35 -24.25
C PHE A 152 -0.74 6.41 -22.81
N ALA A 153 0.07 6.87 -21.88
CA ALA A 153 -0.36 7.01 -20.49
C ALA A 153 -1.40 8.14 -20.35
N LEU A 154 -1.20 9.27 -21.02
CA LEU A 154 -2.16 10.37 -21.04
C LEU A 154 -3.52 9.90 -21.57
N ASN A 155 -3.54 9.24 -22.75
CA ASN A 155 -4.76 8.72 -23.34
C ASN A 155 -5.48 7.73 -22.38
N GLY A 156 -4.73 6.83 -21.74
CA GLY A 156 -5.30 5.89 -20.77
C GLY A 156 -5.94 6.56 -19.55
N ILE A 157 -5.42 7.71 -19.08
CA ILE A 157 -6.02 8.48 -17.99
C ILE A 157 -7.29 9.19 -18.46
N ILE A 158 -7.31 9.71 -19.71
CA ILE A 158 -8.50 10.33 -20.33
C ILE A 158 -9.62 9.28 -20.42
N ASP A 159 -9.31 8.10 -20.97
CA ASP A 159 -10.27 6.99 -21.09
C ASP A 159 -10.83 6.56 -19.72
N MET A 160 -9.94 6.47 -18.71
CA MET A 160 -10.34 6.16 -17.35
C MET A 160 -11.27 7.21 -16.75
N GLN A 161 -10.95 8.50 -16.92
CA GLN A 161 -11.80 9.61 -16.46
C GLN A 161 -13.18 9.55 -17.12
N GLU A 162 -13.24 9.21 -18.42
CA GLU A 162 -14.50 9.07 -19.15
C GLU A 162 -15.35 7.91 -18.58
N ILE A 163 -14.76 6.77 -18.31
CA ILE A 163 -15.44 5.62 -17.70
C ILE A 163 -15.93 5.96 -16.29
N LEU A 164 -15.10 6.61 -15.47
CA LEU A 164 -15.49 7.05 -14.13
C LEU A 164 -16.69 8.01 -14.17
N THR A 165 -16.72 8.91 -15.15
CA THR A 165 -17.83 9.83 -15.34
C THR A 165 -19.09 9.12 -15.80
N ARG A 166 -18.99 8.22 -16.78
CA ARG A 166 -20.17 7.55 -17.40
C ARG A 166 -20.75 6.44 -16.53
N ARG A 167 -19.89 5.60 -15.95
CA ARG A 167 -20.34 4.41 -15.18
C ARG A 167 -20.56 4.71 -13.71
N PHE A 168 -19.70 5.54 -13.10
CA PHE A 168 -19.68 5.80 -11.66
C PHE A 168 -20.12 7.22 -11.30
N ARG A 169 -20.57 8.03 -12.25
CA ARG A 169 -21.05 9.42 -12.04
C ARG A 169 -20.08 10.28 -11.22
N ASN A 170 -18.78 9.98 -11.28
CA ASN A 170 -17.72 10.59 -10.47
C ASN A 170 -17.94 10.45 -8.95
N GLU A 171 -18.62 9.42 -8.47
CA GLU A 171 -18.75 9.13 -7.04
C GLU A 171 -17.39 8.90 -6.38
N CYS A 172 -16.41 8.36 -7.12
CA CYS A 172 -15.01 8.26 -6.72
C CYS A 172 -14.12 8.90 -7.80
N PRO A 173 -13.79 10.20 -7.68
CA PRO A 173 -13.05 10.91 -8.70
C PRO A 173 -11.54 10.62 -8.66
N ILE A 174 -10.86 10.84 -9.79
CA ILE A 174 -9.41 11.00 -9.81
C ILE A 174 -9.10 12.32 -9.10
N THR A 175 -8.44 12.25 -7.97
CA THR A 175 -8.03 13.41 -7.18
C THR A 175 -6.55 13.74 -7.34
N LYS A 176 -5.72 12.73 -7.59
CA LYS A 176 -4.29 12.90 -7.79
C LYS A 176 -3.77 12.04 -8.94
N ILE A 177 -2.98 12.66 -9.80
CA ILE A 177 -2.19 12.01 -10.84
C ILE A 177 -0.73 12.19 -10.46
N ILE A 178 -0.01 11.09 -10.25
CA ILE A 178 1.34 11.09 -9.73
C ILE A 178 2.32 10.70 -10.85
N PRO A 179 3.08 11.65 -11.41
CA PRO A 179 4.12 11.34 -12.39
C PRO A 179 5.19 10.44 -11.78
N ASN A 180 5.45 9.31 -12.43
CA ASN A 180 6.41 8.31 -11.97
C ASN A 180 7.46 8.04 -13.05
N PHE A 181 8.59 7.43 -12.66
CA PHE A 181 9.73 7.14 -13.52
C PHE A 181 10.32 8.37 -14.23
N TYR A 182 10.26 9.51 -13.57
CA TYR A 182 10.78 10.76 -14.09
C TYR A 182 12.30 10.73 -14.22
N ARG A 183 12.83 11.11 -15.37
CA ARG A 183 14.26 11.08 -15.72
C ARG A 183 14.85 12.45 -16.01
N ASN A 184 14.09 13.54 -15.80
CA ASN A 184 14.51 14.92 -16.07
C ASN A 184 15.00 15.12 -17.52
N ILE A 185 14.18 14.72 -18.47
CA ILE A 185 14.42 14.92 -19.91
C ILE A 185 13.32 15.77 -20.54
N LYS A 186 13.70 16.62 -21.52
CA LYS A 186 12.80 17.61 -22.15
C LYS A 186 11.47 17.04 -22.63
N SER A 187 11.47 15.81 -23.17
CA SER A 187 10.22 15.17 -23.61
C SER A 187 9.27 14.89 -22.45
N GLN A 188 9.78 14.52 -21.27
CA GLN A 188 8.95 14.28 -20.09
C GLN A 188 8.45 15.61 -19.48
N ASP A 189 9.25 16.68 -19.55
CA ASP A 189 8.83 18.02 -19.11
C ASP A 189 7.65 18.52 -19.95
N SER A 190 7.69 18.32 -21.28
CA SER A 190 6.57 18.64 -22.16
C SER A 190 5.31 17.84 -21.82
N PHE A 191 5.44 16.56 -21.47
CA PHE A 191 4.32 15.75 -21.03
C PHE A 191 3.75 16.17 -19.67
N LEU A 192 4.57 16.62 -18.75
CA LEU A 192 4.10 17.16 -17.48
C LEU A 192 3.20 18.38 -17.70
N LEU A 193 3.61 19.29 -18.60
CA LEU A 193 2.80 20.46 -18.97
C LEU A 193 1.47 20.03 -19.59
N THR A 194 1.49 19.13 -20.56
CA THR A 194 0.28 18.61 -21.19
C THR A 194 -0.65 17.93 -20.19
N LEU A 195 -0.08 17.17 -19.23
CA LEU A 195 -0.84 16.51 -18.20
C LEU A 195 -1.54 17.52 -17.28
N GLU A 196 -0.83 18.58 -16.85
CA GLU A 196 -1.38 19.65 -16.02
C GLU A 196 -2.45 20.47 -16.76
N GLU A 197 -2.26 20.74 -18.06
CA GLU A 197 -3.27 21.39 -18.90
C GLU A 197 -4.53 20.53 -19.06
N THR A 198 -4.38 19.20 -19.16
CA THR A 198 -5.50 18.27 -19.33
C THR A 198 -6.25 18.01 -18.02
N PHE A 199 -5.51 17.96 -16.89
CA PHE A 199 -6.05 17.67 -15.56
C PHE A 199 -5.64 18.73 -14.53
N PRO A 200 -6.11 19.97 -14.69
CA PRO A 200 -5.65 21.09 -13.86
C PRO A 200 -5.89 20.84 -12.37
N GLY A 201 -4.84 21.05 -11.57
CA GLY A 201 -4.85 20.90 -10.13
C GLY A 201 -4.89 19.45 -9.61
N LYS A 202 -4.87 18.45 -10.50
CA LYS A 202 -4.82 17.04 -10.12
C LYS A 202 -3.42 16.43 -10.20
N VAL A 203 -2.54 16.99 -11.02
CA VAL A 203 -1.17 16.50 -11.18
C VAL A 203 -0.33 16.94 -9.99
N THR A 204 0.39 16.00 -9.38
CA THR A 204 1.28 16.36 -8.28
C THR A 204 2.50 17.12 -8.78
N LYS A 205 2.93 18.14 -8.03
CA LYS A 205 4.17 18.86 -8.29
C LYS A 205 5.40 17.98 -8.12
N THR A 206 5.27 16.97 -7.25
CA THR A 206 6.30 15.99 -6.99
C THR A 206 6.20 14.86 -8.00
N ALA A 207 7.17 14.77 -8.92
CA ALA A 207 7.36 13.63 -9.80
C ALA A 207 8.34 12.64 -9.15
N ILE A 208 7.98 11.37 -9.10
CA ILE A 208 8.84 10.32 -8.52
C ILE A 208 9.89 9.92 -9.55
N PRO A 209 11.19 10.07 -9.23
CA PRO A 209 12.25 9.72 -10.17
C PRO A 209 12.34 8.21 -10.40
N PHE A 210 12.87 7.83 -11.55
CA PHE A 210 13.32 6.46 -11.76
C PHE A 210 14.46 6.14 -10.79
N ASP A 211 14.29 5.11 -9.96
CA ASP A 211 15.31 4.68 -9.00
C ASP A 211 15.31 3.15 -8.86
N SER A 212 16.45 2.53 -9.10
CA SER A 212 16.64 1.07 -8.98
C SER A 212 16.56 0.56 -7.53
N VAL A 213 16.48 1.44 -6.56
CA VAL A 213 16.30 1.07 -5.15
C VAL A 213 15.03 0.25 -4.94
N PHE A 214 13.98 0.51 -5.74
CA PHE A 214 12.72 -0.23 -5.62
C PHE A 214 12.84 -1.69 -6.06
N ASP A 215 13.63 -1.97 -7.10
CA ASP A 215 13.90 -3.35 -7.53
C ASP A 215 14.65 -4.14 -6.46
N THR A 216 15.56 -3.47 -5.76
CA THR A 216 16.31 -4.07 -4.65
C THR A 216 15.41 -4.33 -3.45
N LEU A 217 14.60 -3.33 -3.06
CA LEU A 217 13.69 -3.44 -1.92
C LEU A 217 12.63 -4.53 -2.13
N ALA A 218 12.07 -4.61 -3.33
CA ALA A 218 11.11 -5.65 -3.68
C ALA A 218 11.70 -7.06 -3.58
N LYS A 219 12.92 -7.27 -4.08
CA LYS A 219 13.61 -8.57 -4.00
C LYS A 219 14.00 -8.97 -2.57
N GLU A 220 14.28 -7.99 -1.73
CA GLU A 220 14.75 -8.21 -0.37
C GLU A 220 13.61 -8.13 0.69
N GLU A 221 12.35 -7.99 0.27
CA GLU A 221 11.19 -7.78 1.16
C GLU A 221 11.43 -6.65 2.18
N LYS A 222 12.07 -5.58 1.73
CA LYS A 222 12.49 -4.47 2.58
C LYS A 222 11.62 -3.24 2.37
N ILE A 223 11.53 -2.45 3.42
CA ILE A 223 10.70 -1.25 3.51
C ILE A 223 11.55 -0.02 3.22
N LEU A 224 11.11 0.84 2.31
CA LEU A 224 11.84 2.03 1.87
C LEU A 224 12.28 2.91 3.05
N PHE A 225 11.34 3.32 3.88
CA PHE A 225 11.61 4.29 4.95
C PHE A 225 12.42 3.72 6.12
N ILE A 226 12.42 2.41 6.29
CA ILE A 226 13.23 1.77 7.34
C ILE A 226 14.64 1.47 6.85
N HIS A 227 14.77 0.94 5.62
CA HIS A 227 16.04 0.41 5.14
C HIS A 227 16.81 1.37 4.23
N ARG A 228 16.14 2.37 3.64
CA ARG A 228 16.70 3.31 2.67
C ARG A 228 16.24 4.76 2.88
N LEU A 229 15.98 5.18 4.13
CA LEU A 229 15.47 6.53 4.44
C LEU A 229 16.34 7.66 3.87
N SER A 230 17.64 7.47 3.78
CA SER A 230 18.58 8.46 3.20
C SER A 230 18.65 8.43 1.66
N SER A 231 17.85 7.58 0.99
CA SER A 231 17.81 7.53 -0.46
C SER A 231 17.05 8.72 -1.05
N LYS A 232 17.34 9.05 -2.32
CA LYS A 232 16.56 10.05 -3.06
C LYS A 232 15.09 9.65 -3.14
N ALA A 233 14.82 8.37 -3.39
CA ALA A 233 13.46 7.84 -3.44
C ALA A 233 12.67 8.16 -2.16
N ALA A 234 13.23 7.93 -0.98
CA ALA A 234 12.59 8.25 0.28
C ALA A 234 12.26 9.75 0.41
N ALA A 235 13.21 10.62 0.05
CA ALA A 235 13.01 12.07 0.08
C ALA A 235 11.86 12.51 -0.85
N TYR A 236 11.78 11.96 -2.07
CA TYR A 236 10.69 12.27 -2.98
C TYR A 236 9.34 11.75 -2.47
N TYR A 237 9.29 10.54 -1.91
CA TYR A 237 8.04 10.04 -1.32
C TYR A 237 7.59 10.84 -0.09
N LEU A 238 8.50 11.30 0.77
CA LEU A 238 8.15 12.20 1.87
C LEU A 238 7.53 13.50 1.37
N LYS A 239 8.11 14.09 0.33
CA LYS A 239 7.58 15.28 -0.33
C LYS A 239 6.20 15.03 -0.95
N LEU A 240 6.04 13.88 -1.62
CA LEU A 240 4.77 13.45 -2.18
C LEU A 240 3.71 13.28 -1.08
N MET A 241 4.07 12.69 0.06
CA MET A 241 3.15 12.51 1.19
C MET A 241 2.58 13.81 1.71
N HIS A 242 3.43 14.84 1.86
CA HIS A 242 2.99 16.17 2.22
C HIS A 242 1.96 16.72 1.20
N GLU A 243 2.21 16.54 -0.08
CA GLU A 243 1.32 17.01 -1.16
C GLU A 243 0.00 16.22 -1.26
N LEU A 244 0.02 14.91 -0.99
CA LEU A 244 -1.18 14.06 -1.10
C LEU A 244 -2.15 14.21 0.08
N PHE A 245 -1.63 14.49 1.27
CA PHE A 245 -2.42 14.41 2.49
C PHE A 245 -2.52 15.73 3.25
N ASP A 246 -1.99 16.81 2.68
CA ASP A 246 -2.01 18.16 3.28
C ASP A 246 -1.50 18.15 4.74
N LEU A 247 -0.47 17.34 4.97
CA LEU A 247 0.11 17.14 6.28
C LEU A 247 1.22 18.17 6.52
N GLU A 248 1.44 18.50 7.78
CA GLU A 248 2.46 19.48 8.19
C GLU A 248 3.85 19.19 7.57
N GLU A 249 4.70 20.21 7.54
CA GLU A 249 5.97 20.29 6.84
C GLU A 249 6.79 18.99 6.68
N GLU A 250 7.33 18.77 5.48
CA GLU A 250 8.27 17.72 5.08
C GLU A 250 9.34 17.39 6.14
N LYS A 251 9.84 18.41 6.87
CA LYS A 251 10.82 18.27 7.95
C LYS A 251 10.26 17.54 9.17
N THR A 252 8.97 17.66 9.44
CA THR A 252 8.31 16.98 10.55
C THR A 252 8.21 15.48 10.28
N TRP A 253 7.86 15.11 9.06
CA TRP A 253 7.82 13.72 8.62
C TRP A 253 9.18 13.03 8.70
N ALA A 254 10.22 13.66 8.17
CA ALA A 254 11.58 13.13 8.22
C ALA A 254 12.02 12.88 9.66
N LYS A 255 11.76 13.82 10.58
CA LYS A 255 12.09 13.67 12.01
C LYS A 255 11.35 12.52 12.70
N VAL A 256 10.06 12.35 12.40
CA VAL A 256 9.24 11.27 12.98
C VAL A 256 9.72 9.91 12.48
N ILE A 257 10.01 9.81 11.20
CA ILE A 257 10.53 8.57 10.60
C ILE A 257 11.94 8.24 11.12
N ASP A 258 12.81 9.24 11.26
CA ASP A 258 14.15 9.06 11.84
C ASP A 258 14.07 8.58 13.30
N LYS A 259 13.22 9.19 14.11
CA LYS A 259 12.99 8.76 15.49
C LYS A 259 12.50 7.31 15.56
N ARG A 260 11.61 6.91 14.65
CA ARG A 260 11.11 5.54 14.59
C ARG A 260 12.19 4.55 14.13
N LYS A 261 13.04 4.96 13.19
CA LYS A 261 14.19 4.17 12.74
C LYS A 261 15.19 3.93 13.86
N GLU A 262 15.47 4.93 14.69
CA GLU A 262 16.29 4.79 15.90
C GLU A 262 15.69 3.78 16.88
N GLN A 263 14.36 3.86 17.12
CA GLN A 263 13.67 2.91 18.00
C GLN A 263 13.80 1.47 17.49
N LEU A 264 13.56 1.25 16.19
CA LEU A 264 13.70 -0.06 15.55
C LEU A 264 15.16 -0.56 15.55
N GLY A 265 16.12 0.34 15.37
CA GLY A 265 17.54 0.03 15.49
C GLY A 265 17.93 -0.39 16.90
N ASN A 266 17.39 0.26 17.92
CA ASN A 266 17.62 -0.09 19.33
C ASN A 266 16.94 -1.42 19.70
N GLU A 267 15.73 -1.70 19.20
CA GLU A 267 15.05 -2.99 19.37
C GLU A 267 15.83 -4.14 18.70
N ALA A 268 16.39 -3.90 17.51
CA ALA A 268 17.22 -4.89 16.82
C ALA A 268 18.55 -5.14 17.56
N ARG A 269 19.20 -4.08 18.08
CA ARG A 269 20.40 -4.21 18.93
C ARG A 269 20.09 -4.94 20.23
N GLY A 270 18.95 -4.66 20.85
CA GLY A 270 18.49 -5.35 22.05
C GLY A 270 18.27 -6.85 21.81
N ARG A 271 17.67 -7.22 20.67
CA ARG A 271 17.51 -8.64 20.27
C ARG A 271 18.85 -9.34 20.04
N LEU A 272 19.79 -8.68 19.33
CA LEU A 272 21.14 -9.20 19.11
C LEU A 272 21.92 -9.35 20.42
N LEU A 273 21.77 -8.41 21.35
CA LEU A 273 22.39 -8.49 22.68
C LEU A 273 21.82 -9.67 23.51
N LYS A 274 20.51 -9.88 23.43
CA LYS A 274 19.82 -11.00 24.08
C LYS A 274 20.25 -12.35 23.52
N MET A 275 20.34 -12.49 22.20
CA MET A 275 20.87 -13.68 21.53
C MET A 275 22.33 -13.97 21.91
N ARG A 276 23.19 -12.92 22.01
CA ARG A 276 24.58 -13.06 22.46
C ARG A 276 24.71 -13.44 23.94
N LEU A 277 23.77 -13.02 24.79
CA LEU A 277 23.75 -13.36 26.19
C LEU A 277 23.22 -14.81 26.41
N GLU A 278 22.30 -15.24 25.58
CA GLU A 278 21.77 -16.61 25.55
C GLU A 278 22.84 -17.59 25.05
N SER A 279 23.54 -17.28 23.94
CA SER A 279 24.63 -18.12 23.43
C SER A 279 25.82 -18.24 24.40
N LYS A 280 26.08 -17.24 25.26
CA LYS A 280 27.11 -17.30 26.29
C LYS A 280 26.68 -18.14 27.52
N LYS A 281 25.37 -18.37 27.71
CA LYS A 281 24.86 -19.28 28.77
C LYS A 281 24.95 -20.72 28.32
N ASP A 282 24.86 -21.00 27.03
CA ASP A 282 24.98 -22.35 26.47
C ASP A 282 26.41 -22.87 26.41
N ASP A 283 27.43 -22.00 26.52
CA ASP A 283 28.85 -22.38 26.65
C ASP A 283 29.23 -22.85 28.08
N VAL A 284 28.29 -22.85 29.01
CA VAL A 284 28.51 -23.25 30.42
C VAL A 284 27.52 -24.33 30.90
N GLY A 285 27.13 -25.24 30.04
CA GLY A 285 26.27 -26.34 30.49
C GLY A 285 25.67 -27.15 29.35
N ILE A 286 26.11 -28.36 29.26
CA ILE A 286 25.50 -29.44 28.48
C ILE A 286 24.11 -29.73 29.07
N ALA A 287 23.03 -29.52 28.33
CA ALA A 287 21.79 -30.32 28.40
C ALA A 287 20.67 -29.80 27.48
N GLU A 288 20.22 -30.69 26.63
CA GLU A 288 18.86 -30.95 26.11
C GLU A 288 18.04 -29.80 25.47
N HIS A 289 17.81 -29.93 24.18
CA HIS A 289 16.83 -29.16 23.41
C HIS A 289 15.39 -29.55 23.80
N PRO A 290 14.52 -28.57 24.12
CA PRO A 290 13.08 -28.75 23.99
C PRO A 290 12.59 -28.28 22.61
N PRO A 291 11.49 -28.86 22.09
CA PRO A 291 11.00 -28.60 20.77
C PRO A 291 10.35 -27.19 20.62
N PHE A 292 10.49 -26.62 19.45
CA PHE A 292 9.85 -25.36 19.04
C PHE A 292 8.33 -25.42 19.22
N THR A 293 7.81 -24.64 20.15
CA THR A 293 6.38 -24.35 20.25
C THR A 293 6.13 -22.96 19.71
N VAL A 294 5.32 -22.90 18.66
CA VAL A 294 4.82 -21.63 18.09
C VAL A 294 3.75 -21.09 19.05
N ASP A 295 4.04 -19.95 19.67
CA ASP A 295 3.09 -19.25 20.54
C ASP A 295 1.98 -18.58 19.71
N LYS A 296 0.78 -19.14 19.80
CA LYS A 296 -0.44 -18.65 19.12
C LYS A 296 -1.04 -17.38 19.74
N SER A 297 -0.47 -16.80 20.78
CA SER A 297 -1.03 -15.64 21.49
C SER A 297 -0.65 -14.28 20.92
N LYS A 298 0.01 -14.21 19.74
CA LYS A 298 0.44 -12.95 19.11
C LYS A 298 -0.33 -12.61 17.84
N VAL A 299 -1.54 -13.08 17.69
CA VAL A 299 -2.48 -12.66 16.67
C VAL A 299 -3.59 -11.90 17.38
N ILE A 300 -3.46 -10.61 17.43
CA ILE A 300 -4.45 -9.51 17.38
C ILE A 300 -3.65 -8.22 17.51
#